data_0587721eba7536a72ffeb47741956469
#
_entry.id   0587721eba7536a72ffeb47741956469
#
_cell.length_a   1.000
_cell.length_b   1.000
_cell.length_c   1.000
_cell.angle_alpha   90.00
_cell.angle_beta   90.00
_cell.angle_gamma   90.00
#
_symmetry.space_group_name_H-M   'P 1'
#
loop_
_entity.id
_entity.type
_entity.pdbx_description
1 polymer ?
#
loop_
_entity_poly.entity_id
_entity_poly.type
_entity_poly.pdbx_seq_one_letter_code
_entity_poly.pdbx_strand_id
1 'polypeptide(L)'
;MKPVTVDTDVGTVRVGGTGTYFPVGRDGCDMSEPSENPLGEVMLDDVAPEAIDRDEVRAALTSSRAHLRQRGARACERLVEADVERVRPLVDDLGHALTAENPGVVQSAASALTAVAEADVTAVADVVEQAASLAEADLAGVQLAGAQVLAVVARERPEYCTSVVETLVESLGQPLPVTDDDSLAESVDDWETRQTIRQHEQEEREHATLARQLYANVVVAVADAAPAAVTDHVAAVAELTDHDDPVVCGAALDTLGAVGREHRSAVEPFTADIVACLDADESVLRSRAIRALGYIDAEDAVAALETTAETDPNDDVAAFADETAAFLRG
;
A
#
# COMPACT_ATOMS: atom_id res chain seq x y z
N MET A 1 54.88 -51.87 24.43
CA MET A 1 53.80 -50.90 24.67
C MET A 1 52.98 -50.83 23.39
N LYS A 2 51.73 -51.23 23.46
CA LYS A 2 50.84 -51.39 22.30
C LYS A 2 50.25 -50.04 21.90
N PRO A 3 50.09 -49.75 20.61
CA PRO A 3 49.31 -48.59 20.18
C PRO A 3 47.79 -48.88 20.24
N VAL A 4 47.02 -47.88 20.68
CA VAL A 4 45.55 -47.86 20.71
C VAL A 4 45.07 -47.45 19.33
N THR A 5 44.30 -48.32 18.68
CA THR A 5 43.54 -48.06 17.48
C THR A 5 42.19 -47.46 17.82
N VAL A 6 41.84 -46.32 17.27
CA VAL A 6 40.46 -45.79 17.26
C VAL A 6 39.88 -46.14 15.90
N ASP A 7 38.82 -46.93 15.91
CA ASP A 7 38.06 -47.38 14.74
C ASP A 7 37.07 -46.28 14.35
N THR A 8 37.13 -45.84 13.11
CA THR A 8 36.08 -45.09 12.45
C THR A 8 35.68 -45.79 11.16
N ASP A 9 34.48 -46.29 11.16
CA ASP A 9 33.78 -47.03 10.12
C ASP A 9 33.67 -46.20 8.84
N VAL A 10 34.44 -46.56 7.78
CA VAL A 10 34.12 -46.16 6.42
C VAL A 10 34.38 -47.40 5.54
N GLY A 11 33.29 -47.94 5.01
CA GLY A 11 33.29 -49.15 4.19
C GLY A 11 34.11 -49.02 2.91
N THR A 12 35.07 -49.99 2.79
CA THR A 12 35.88 -50.15 1.58
C THR A 12 35.12 -51.03 0.59
N VAL A 13 34.69 -50.48 -0.56
CA VAL A 13 34.28 -51.28 -1.72
C VAL A 13 35.45 -51.48 -2.66
N ARG A 14 35.87 -52.73 -2.82
CA ARG A 14 36.80 -53.17 -3.90
C ARG A 14 35.98 -53.37 -5.16
N VAL A 15 36.32 -52.64 -6.26
CA VAL A 15 35.89 -53.00 -7.59
C VAL A 15 37.16 -53.23 -8.44
N GLY A 16 37.37 -54.49 -8.82
CA GLY A 16 38.30 -54.83 -9.89
C GLY A 16 37.50 -54.93 -11.20
N GLY A 17 38.03 -54.36 -12.28
CA GLY A 17 37.44 -54.47 -13.62
C GLY A 17 38.11 -53.54 -14.62
N THR A 18 38.92 -54.07 -15.49
CA THR A 18 39.50 -53.44 -16.66
C THR A 18 38.42 -53.02 -17.66
N GLY A 19 38.28 -51.72 -17.94
CA GLY A 19 37.34 -51.21 -18.94
C GLY A 19 37.78 -49.88 -19.51
N THR A 20 37.95 -49.87 -20.80
CA THR A 20 38.36 -48.85 -21.74
C THR A 20 37.77 -47.47 -21.51
N TYR A 21 38.63 -46.46 -21.49
CA TYR A 21 38.26 -45.03 -21.44
C TYR A 21 37.68 -44.60 -22.78
N PHE A 22 36.42 -44.10 -22.78
CA PHE A 22 35.88 -43.22 -23.80
C PHE A 22 35.71 -41.82 -23.19
N PRO A 23 36.20 -40.74 -23.82
CA PRO A 23 35.90 -39.39 -23.35
C PRO A 23 34.46 -39.03 -23.78
N VAL A 24 33.54 -38.98 -22.82
CA VAL A 24 32.25 -38.38 -23.02
C VAL A 24 32.40 -36.86 -22.83
N GLY A 25 31.98 -36.12 -23.86
CA GLY A 25 31.98 -34.65 -23.88
C GLY A 25 31.29 -34.08 -22.69
N ARG A 26 31.89 -33.08 -22.07
CA ARG A 26 31.28 -32.19 -21.06
C ARG A 26 30.34 -31.22 -21.77
N ASP A 27 29.10 -31.60 -21.92
CA ASP A 27 28.00 -30.65 -21.94
C ASP A 27 27.29 -30.81 -20.59
N GLY A 28 27.94 -30.28 -19.57
CA GLY A 28 27.34 -30.12 -18.23
C GLY A 28 26.46 -28.89 -18.25
N CYS A 29 25.17 -29.05 -18.36
CA CYS A 29 24.24 -28.11 -17.70
C CYS A 29 24.60 -28.18 -16.21
N ASP A 30 25.28 -27.16 -15.74
CA ASP A 30 25.51 -26.91 -14.31
C ASP A 30 24.16 -26.55 -13.69
N MET A 31 23.37 -27.57 -13.34
CA MET A 31 22.26 -27.45 -12.43
C MET A 31 22.85 -27.44 -11.02
N SER A 32 23.44 -26.30 -10.64
CA SER A 32 23.81 -26.04 -9.25
C SER A 32 22.57 -26.26 -8.42
N GLU A 33 22.59 -27.19 -7.47
CA GLU A 33 21.52 -27.34 -6.49
C GLU A 33 21.33 -25.99 -5.80
N PRO A 34 20.07 -25.52 -5.61
CA PRO A 34 19.83 -24.24 -4.96
C PRO A 34 20.51 -24.23 -3.60
N SER A 35 21.32 -23.23 -3.34
CA SER A 35 22.03 -23.06 -2.08
C SER A 35 21.04 -23.18 -0.90
N GLU A 36 21.35 -24.01 0.10
CA GLU A 36 20.50 -24.15 1.29
C GLU A 36 20.34 -22.83 2.06
N ASN A 37 21.24 -21.87 1.84
CA ASN A 37 21.20 -20.53 2.44
C ASN A 37 21.55 -19.47 1.37
N PRO A 38 20.58 -19.11 0.50
CA PRO A 38 20.78 -18.05 -0.47
C PRO A 38 21.11 -16.73 0.25
N LEU A 39 22.00 -15.93 -0.35
CA LEU A 39 22.58 -14.70 0.21
C LEU A 39 23.54 -14.91 1.40
N GLY A 40 23.82 -16.15 1.83
CA GLY A 40 24.77 -16.44 2.91
C GLY A 40 24.40 -15.81 4.25
N GLU A 41 25.38 -15.72 5.19
CA GLU A 41 25.22 -15.02 6.50
C GLU A 41 25.80 -13.58 6.45
N VAL A 42 26.14 -13.07 5.30
CA VAL A 42 26.77 -11.75 5.14
C VAL A 42 25.77 -10.65 5.48
N MET A 43 26.20 -9.61 6.20
CA MET A 43 25.38 -8.42 6.40
C MET A 43 25.21 -7.71 5.06
N LEU A 44 23.97 -7.53 4.61
CA LEU A 44 23.68 -6.90 3.30
C LEU A 44 24.22 -5.46 3.22
N ASP A 45 24.29 -4.77 4.34
CA ASP A 45 24.82 -3.41 4.42
C ASP A 45 26.33 -3.33 4.18
N ASP A 46 27.05 -4.44 4.38
CA ASP A 46 28.50 -4.52 4.16
C ASP A 46 28.86 -4.97 2.72
N VAL A 47 27.85 -5.33 1.92
CA VAL A 47 28.03 -5.80 0.53
C VAL A 47 27.75 -4.65 -0.44
N ALA A 48 28.67 -4.44 -1.39
CA ALA A 48 28.42 -3.51 -2.48
C ALA A 48 27.20 -4.01 -3.30
N PRO A 49 26.23 -3.16 -3.62
CA PRO A 49 25.00 -3.57 -4.31
C PRO A 49 25.27 -4.33 -5.62
N GLU A 50 26.34 -3.97 -6.33
CA GLU A 50 26.75 -4.62 -7.59
C GLU A 50 27.21 -6.07 -7.39
N ALA A 51 27.66 -6.43 -6.18
CA ALA A 51 28.12 -7.79 -5.85
C ALA A 51 27.00 -8.73 -5.40
N ILE A 52 25.78 -8.22 -5.20
CA ILE A 52 24.63 -9.04 -4.83
C ILE A 52 24.17 -9.83 -6.06
N ASP A 53 24.14 -11.16 -5.94
CA ASP A 53 23.71 -12.04 -7.01
C ASP A 53 22.18 -12.09 -7.10
N ARG A 54 21.62 -11.77 -8.28
CA ARG A 54 20.18 -11.71 -8.50
C ARG A 54 19.49 -13.08 -8.39
N ASP A 55 20.16 -14.16 -8.80
CA ASP A 55 19.57 -15.50 -8.76
C ASP A 55 19.52 -16.01 -7.30
N GLU A 56 20.49 -15.62 -6.46
CA GLU A 56 20.42 -15.85 -5.01
C GLU A 56 19.30 -15.04 -4.36
N VAL A 57 19.06 -13.78 -4.80
CA VAL A 57 17.94 -12.96 -4.31
C VAL A 57 16.61 -13.63 -4.66
N ARG A 58 16.43 -14.09 -5.90
CA ARG A 58 15.22 -14.83 -6.30
C ARG A 58 15.04 -16.11 -5.48
N ALA A 59 16.08 -16.89 -5.27
CA ALA A 59 16.02 -18.08 -4.44
C ALA A 59 15.65 -17.76 -2.98
N ALA A 60 16.08 -16.61 -2.46
CA ALA A 60 15.68 -16.14 -1.14
C ALA A 60 14.21 -15.72 -1.10
N LEU A 61 13.72 -14.92 -2.07
CA LEU A 61 12.33 -14.48 -2.17
C LEU A 61 11.34 -15.64 -2.27
N THR A 62 11.70 -16.69 -3.01
CA THR A 62 10.85 -17.88 -3.22
C THR A 62 11.04 -18.97 -2.17
N SER A 63 11.89 -18.76 -1.16
CA SER A 63 12.16 -19.72 -0.08
C SER A 63 10.93 -20.00 0.77
N SER A 64 10.78 -21.24 1.25
CA SER A 64 9.77 -21.59 2.26
C SER A 64 10.01 -20.92 3.63
N ARG A 65 11.24 -20.45 3.89
CA ARG A 65 11.63 -19.83 5.16
C ARG A 65 11.36 -18.33 5.14
N ALA A 66 10.51 -17.82 6.04
CA ALA A 66 10.12 -16.39 6.09
C ALA A 66 11.33 -15.45 6.23
N HIS A 67 12.31 -15.77 7.06
CA HIS A 67 13.49 -14.93 7.24
C HIS A 67 14.36 -14.82 5.97
N LEU A 68 14.36 -15.84 5.10
CA LEU A 68 15.05 -15.78 3.81
C LEU A 68 14.28 -14.91 2.82
N ARG A 69 12.93 -15.03 2.77
CA ARG A 69 12.10 -14.13 1.94
C ARG A 69 12.28 -12.67 2.35
N GLN A 70 12.26 -12.38 3.65
CA GLN A 70 12.51 -11.03 4.17
C GLN A 70 13.91 -10.53 3.79
N ARG A 71 14.91 -11.39 3.88
CA ARG A 71 16.28 -11.06 3.46
C ARG A 71 16.38 -10.80 1.95
N GLY A 72 15.68 -11.60 1.14
CA GLY A 72 15.58 -11.39 -0.31
C GLY A 72 14.96 -10.03 -0.66
N ALA A 73 13.88 -9.64 0.03
CA ALA A 73 13.25 -8.34 -0.15
C ALA A 73 14.19 -7.18 0.19
N ARG A 74 14.90 -7.25 1.33
CA ARG A 74 15.92 -6.25 1.69
C ARG A 74 17.09 -6.19 0.70
N ALA A 75 17.46 -7.33 0.11
CA ALA A 75 18.47 -7.34 -0.94
C ALA A 75 17.98 -6.63 -2.22
N CYS A 76 16.68 -6.68 -2.53
CA CYS A 76 16.08 -5.89 -3.61
C CYS A 76 16.21 -4.39 -3.37
N GLU A 77 15.96 -3.89 -2.15
CA GLU A 77 16.17 -2.47 -1.80
C GLU A 77 17.61 -2.03 -2.12
N ARG A 78 18.58 -2.84 -1.72
CA ARG A 78 20.00 -2.56 -2.01
C ARG A 78 20.33 -2.62 -3.51
N LEU A 79 19.68 -3.50 -4.26
CA LEU A 79 19.87 -3.57 -5.73
C LEU A 79 19.30 -2.34 -6.44
N VAL A 80 18.16 -1.79 -5.97
CA VAL A 80 17.58 -0.56 -6.54
C VAL A 80 18.53 0.62 -6.42
N GLU A 81 19.27 0.74 -5.30
CA GLU A 81 20.26 1.81 -5.11
C GLU A 81 21.35 1.82 -6.21
N ALA A 82 21.68 0.66 -6.75
CA ALA A 82 22.67 0.55 -7.82
C ALA A 82 22.04 0.71 -9.22
N ASP A 83 20.94 -0.01 -9.46
CA ASP A 83 20.26 -0.02 -10.76
C ASP A 83 18.91 -0.71 -10.65
N VAL A 84 17.81 0.01 -10.87
CA VAL A 84 16.44 -0.52 -10.84
C VAL A 84 16.22 -1.67 -11.83
N GLU A 85 16.90 -1.66 -12.97
CA GLU A 85 16.80 -2.72 -13.98
C GLU A 85 17.25 -4.11 -13.46
N ARG A 86 18.05 -4.14 -12.40
CA ARG A 86 18.43 -5.40 -11.74
C ARG A 86 17.31 -6.01 -10.94
N VAL A 87 16.38 -5.18 -10.43
CA VAL A 87 15.24 -5.63 -9.61
C VAL A 87 13.99 -5.87 -10.45
N ARG A 88 13.85 -5.20 -11.60
CA ARG A 88 12.69 -5.37 -12.48
C ARG A 88 12.27 -6.84 -12.72
N PRO A 89 13.18 -7.81 -12.96
CA PRO A 89 12.83 -9.22 -13.12
C PRO A 89 12.41 -9.95 -11.83
N LEU A 90 12.46 -9.27 -10.67
CA LEU A 90 12.10 -9.80 -9.34
C LEU A 90 10.80 -9.17 -8.81
N VAL A 91 10.19 -8.23 -9.54
CA VAL A 91 8.98 -7.53 -9.11
C VAL A 91 7.81 -8.48 -8.89
N ASP A 92 7.63 -9.47 -9.76
CA ASP A 92 6.58 -10.48 -9.59
C ASP A 92 6.81 -11.32 -8.32
N ASP A 93 8.06 -11.67 -8.02
CA ASP A 93 8.41 -12.41 -6.80
C ASP A 93 8.16 -11.56 -5.54
N LEU A 94 8.42 -10.25 -5.61
CA LEU A 94 8.06 -9.29 -4.54
C LEU A 94 6.55 -9.13 -4.41
N GLY A 95 5.81 -9.06 -5.52
CA GLY A 95 4.34 -9.06 -5.51
C GLY A 95 3.76 -10.29 -4.82
N HIS A 96 4.28 -11.48 -5.12
CA HIS A 96 3.92 -12.71 -4.41
C HIS A 96 4.27 -12.65 -2.91
N ALA A 97 5.34 -11.99 -2.53
CA ALA A 97 5.72 -11.85 -1.12
C ALA A 97 4.75 -10.94 -0.33
N LEU A 98 3.98 -10.06 -1.00
CA LEU A 98 2.91 -9.28 -0.37
C LEU A 98 1.76 -10.16 0.15
N THR A 99 1.55 -11.35 -0.44
CA THR A 99 0.50 -12.28 -0.02
C THR A 99 0.96 -13.26 1.08
N ALA A 100 2.15 -13.04 1.66
CA ALA A 100 2.69 -13.93 2.68
C ALA A 100 1.97 -13.78 4.03
N GLU A 101 1.80 -14.87 4.77
CA GLU A 101 1.23 -14.86 6.12
C GLU A 101 2.10 -14.10 7.16
N ASN A 102 3.39 -13.94 6.88
CA ASN A 102 4.31 -13.29 7.81
C ASN A 102 4.39 -11.78 7.56
N PRO A 103 3.94 -10.92 8.49
CA PRO A 103 3.90 -9.47 8.32
C PRO A 103 5.27 -8.86 8.01
N GLY A 104 6.35 -9.38 8.59
CA GLY A 104 7.70 -8.87 8.34
C GLY A 104 8.18 -9.15 6.90
N VAL A 105 7.69 -10.22 6.25
CA VAL A 105 7.94 -10.48 4.83
C VAL A 105 7.17 -9.47 3.98
N VAL A 106 5.88 -9.27 4.27
CA VAL A 106 5.01 -8.33 3.55
C VAL A 106 5.57 -6.92 3.61
N GLN A 107 5.91 -6.42 4.81
CA GLN A 107 6.47 -5.09 5.00
C GLN A 107 7.79 -4.90 4.25
N SER A 108 8.70 -5.89 4.30
CA SER A 108 9.98 -5.80 3.57
C SER A 108 9.78 -5.85 2.05
N ALA A 109 8.82 -6.64 1.55
CA ALA A 109 8.48 -6.68 0.13
C ALA A 109 7.87 -5.35 -0.34
N ALA A 110 6.95 -4.78 0.44
CA ALA A 110 6.34 -3.48 0.15
C ALA A 110 7.38 -2.35 0.15
N SER A 111 8.32 -2.35 1.12
CA SER A 111 9.42 -1.39 1.16
C SER A 111 10.29 -1.48 -0.11
N ALA A 112 10.65 -2.70 -0.54
CA ALA A 112 11.39 -2.90 -1.78
C ALA A 112 10.61 -2.43 -3.02
N LEU A 113 9.29 -2.73 -3.09
CA LEU A 113 8.43 -2.27 -4.18
C LEU A 113 8.26 -0.74 -4.18
N THR A 114 8.18 -0.11 -3.01
CA THR A 114 8.17 1.35 -2.89
C THR A 114 9.46 1.95 -3.47
N ALA A 115 10.62 1.40 -3.12
CA ALA A 115 11.90 1.85 -3.67
C ALA A 115 11.99 1.64 -5.19
N VAL A 116 11.46 0.51 -5.71
CA VAL A 116 11.37 0.27 -7.17
C VAL A 116 10.46 1.30 -7.84
N ALA A 117 9.27 1.56 -7.24
CA ALA A 117 8.31 2.52 -7.78
C ALA A 117 8.87 3.96 -7.80
N GLU A 118 9.63 4.35 -6.78
CA GLU A 118 10.32 5.65 -6.73
C GLU A 118 11.39 5.80 -7.81
N ALA A 119 12.06 4.71 -8.17
CA ALA A 119 13.06 4.71 -9.23
C ALA A 119 12.44 4.59 -10.64
N ASP A 120 11.42 3.74 -10.79
CA ASP A 120 10.67 3.55 -12.02
C ASP A 120 9.26 2.98 -11.73
N VAL A 121 8.27 3.85 -11.71
CA VAL A 121 6.88 3.49 -11.44
C VAL A 121 6.31 2.47 -12.43
N THR A 122 6.81 2.42 -13.67
CA THR A 122 6.32 1.46 -14.68
C THR A 122 6.67 0.02 -14.35
N ALA A 123 7.68 -0.19 -13.50
CA ALA A 123 8.11 -1.52 -13.10
C ALA A 123 7.12 -2.22 -12.16
N VAL A 124 6.28 -1.45 -11.43
CA VAL A 124 5.36 -1.98 -10.41
C VAL A 124 3.90 -1.99 -10.85
N ALA A 125 3.59 -1.68 -12.10
CA ALA A 125 2.21 -1.62 -12.60
C ALA A 125 1.43 -2.91 -12.38
N ASP A 126 2.07 -4.06 -12.53
CA ASP A 126 1.43 -5.39 -12.45
C ASP A 126 1.22 -5.88 -11.00
N VAL A 127 1.75 -5.16 -9.99
CA VAL A 127 1.62 -5.53 -8.55
C VAL A 127 0.71 -4.59 -7.76
N VAL A 128 0.04 -3.65 -8.42
CA VAL A 128 -0.87 -2.68 -7.80
C VAL A 128 -2.03 -3.37 -7.09
N GLU A 129 -2.60 -4.42 -7.68
CA GLU A 129 -3.72 -5.17 -7.09
C GLU A 129 -3.29 -5.90 -5.81
N GLN A 130 -2.09 -6.50 -5.80
CA GLN A 130 -1.55 -7.14 -4.61
C GLN A 130 -1.25 -6.11 -3.49
N ALA A 131 -0.77 -4.93 -3.85
CA ALA A 131 -0.57 -3.86 -2.87
C ALA A 131 -1.91 -3.35 -2.30
N ALA A 132 -2.95 -3.24 -3.13
CA ALA A 132 -4.29 -2.82 -2.69
C ALA A 132 -4.97 -3.85 -1.78
N SER A 133 -4.78 -5.16 -2.02
CA SER A 133 -5.35 -6.20 -1.17
C SER A 133 -4.87 -6.13 0.28
N LEU A 134 -3.75 -5.46 0.56
CA LEU A 134 -3.27 -5.21 1.93
C LEU A 134 -4.15 -4.24 2.71
N ALA A 135 -5.05 -3.50 2.05
CA ALA A 135 -6.03 -2.63 2.71
C ALA A 135 -7.01 -3.40 3.62
N GLU A 136 -7.21 -4.69 3.34
CA GLU A 136 -8.09 -5.59 4.09
C GLU A 136 -7.35 -6.35 5.21
N ALA A 137 -6.04 -6.10 5.41
CA ALA A 137 -5.26 -6.81 6.42
C ALA A 137 -5.66 -6.41 7.85
N ASP A 138 -5.58 -7.37 8.79
CA ASP A 138 -5.89 -7.13 10.21
C ASP A 138 -4.87 -6.21 10.92
N LEU A 139 -3.64 -6.12 10.42
CA LEU A 139 -2.55 -5.34 11.01
C LEU A 139 -2.39 -4.01 10.28
N ALA A 140 -2.51 -2.91 11.01
CA ALA A 140 -2.38 -1.57 10.45
C ALA A 140 -1.00 -1.30 9.80
N GLY A 141 0.07 -1.87 10.36
CA GLY A 141 1.40 -1.79 9.74
C GLY A 141 1.51 -2.50 8.38
N VAL A 142 0.66 -3.51 8.12
CA VAL A 142 0.55 -4.17 6.80
C VAL A 142 -0.28 -3.31 5.84
N GLN A 143 -1.41 -2.76 6.31
CA GLN A 143 -2.21 -1.80 5.53
C GLN A 143 -1.35 -0.62 5.08
N LEU A 144 -0.58 -0.04 6.00
CA LEU A 144 0.32 1.07 5.71
C LEU A 144 1.37 0.71 4.65
N ALA A 145 1.92 -0.49 4.71
CA ALA A 145 2.90 -0.96 3.73
C ALA A 145 2.31 -0.98 2.30
N GLY A 146 1.09 -1.48 2.12
CA GLY A 146 0.37 -1.42 0.84
C GLY A 146 0.06 0.01 0.40
N ALA A 147 -0.43 0.83 1.34
CA ALA A 147 -0.76 2.23 1.08
C ALA A 147 0.45 3.04 0.59
N GLN A 148 1.65 2.79 1.13
CA GLN A 148 2.88 3.46 0.69
C GLN A 148 3.25 3.14 -0.75
N VAL A 149 3.15 1.87 -1.17
CA VAL A 149 3.37 1.48 -2.57
C VAL A 149 2.39 2.22 -3.49
N LEU A 150 1.09 2.15 -3.16
CA LEU A 150 0.04 2.77 -3.98
C LEU A 150 0.18 4.30 -4.04
N ALA A 151 0.57 4.94 -2.94
CA ALA A 151 0.75 6.39 -2.89
C ALA A 151 1.87 6.87 -3.85
N VAL A 152 2.96 6.11 -3.95
CA VAL A 152 4.03 6.41 -4.92
C VAL A 152 3.52 6.22 -6.35
N VAL A 153 2.82 5.11 -6.61
CA VAL A 153 2.25 4.83 -7.93
C VAL A 153 1.24 5.91 -8.33
N ALA A 154 0.30 6.25 -7.46
CA ALA A 154 -0.75 7.23 -7.76
C ALA A 154 -0.21 8.66 -7.95
N ARG A 155 0.90 9.03 -7.30
CA ARG A 155 1.56 10.32 -7.49
C ARG A 155 2.11 10.49 -8.90
N GLU A 156 2.65 9.43 -9.50
CA GLU A 156 3.33 9.46 -10.79
C GLU A 156 2.40 9.03 -11.94
N ARG A 157 1.59 7.98 -11.69
CA ARG A 157 0.73 7.30 -12.66
C ARG A 157 -0.59 6.85 -12.02
N PRO A 158 -1.48 7.77 -11.64
CA PRO A 158 -2.76 7.43 -11.01
C PRO A 158 -3.61 6.47 -11.86
N GLU A 159 -3.45 6.49 -13.18
CA GLU A 159 -4.13 5.57 -14.09
C GLU A 159 -3.82 4.08 -13.85
N TYR A 160 -2.69 3.75 -13.20
CA TYR A 160 -2.38 2.37 -12.82
C TYR A 160 -3.20 1.88 -11.62
N CYS A 161 -3.79 2.81 -10.85
CA CYS A 161 -4.61 2.50 -9.68
C CYS A 161 -6.12 2.41 -10.00
N THR A 162 -6.53 2.51 -11.28
CA THR A 162 -7.96 2.48 -11.65
C THR A 162 -8.67 1.18 -11.30
N SER A 163 -7.99 0.03 -11.39
CA SER A 163 -8.56 -1.29 -11.07
C SER A 163 -8.77 -1.53 -9.57
N VAL A 164 -8.17 -0.70 -8.70
CA VAL A 164 -8.22 -0.90 -7.24
C VAL A 164 -9.11 0.10 -6.51
N VAL A 165 -9.80 0.99 -7.23
CA VAL A 165 -10.68 2.01 -6.66
C VAL A 165 -11.75 1.39 -5.76
N GLU A 166 -12.41 0.31 -6.19
CA GLU A 166 -13.43 -0.39 -5.42
C GLU A 166 -12.90 -0.81 -4.04
N THR A 167 -11.79 -1.57 -4.04
CA THR A 167 -11.14 -2.04 -2.80
C THR A 167 -10.78 -0.88 -1.86
N LEU A 168 -10.27 0.22 -2.40
CA LEU A 168 -9.87 1.36 -1.58
C LEU A 168 -11.08 2.12 -1.00
N VAL A 169 -12.14 2.31 -1.78
CA VAL A 169 -13.39 2.94 -1.32
C VAL A 169 -14.05 2.09 -0.23
N GLU A 170 -14.11 0.77 -0.41
CA GLU A 170 -14.62 -0.14 0.62
C GLU A 170 -13.79 -0.10 1.91
N SER A 171 -12.45 -0.10 1.78
CA SER A 171 -11.54 0.02 2.93
C SER A 171 -11.71 1.34 3.68
N LEU A 172 -11.94 2.46 2.98
CA LEU A 172 -12.17 3.76 3.59
C LEU A 172 -13.46 3.80 4.44
N GLY A 173 -14.48 3.04 4.06
CA GLY A 173 -15.74 2.91 4.81
C GLY A 173 -15.66 2.04 6.06
N GLN A 174 -14.55 1.30 6.27
CA GLN A 174 -14.41 0.44 7.44
C GLN A 174 -13.96 1.26 8.67
N PRO A 175 -14.38 0.87 9.90
CA PRO A 175 -13.85 1.50 11.11
C PRO A 175 -12.34 1.26 11.25
N LEU A 176 -11.65 2.14 11.98
CA LEU A 176 -10.25 1.89 12.34
C LEU A 176 -10.13 0.62 13.19
N PRO A 177 -9.09 -0.23 12.97
CA PRO A 177 -8.94 -1.52 13.63
C PRO A 177 -8.75 -1.41 15.16
N VAL A 178 -8.32 -0.25 15.67
CA VAL A 178 -8.11 -0.02 17.11
C VAL A 178 -8.78 1.27 17.52
N THR A 179 -9.78 1.18 18.41
CA THR A 179 -10.45 2.32 19.02
C THR A 179 -10.05 2.50 20.49
N ASP A 180 -10.26 3.70 21.07
CA ASP A 180 -9.93 3.94 22.47
C ASP A 180 -10.77 3.08 23.43
N ASP A 181 -11.98 2.70 23.01
CA ASP A 181 -12.90 1.87 23.80
C ASP A 181 -12.47 0.39 23.87
N ASP A 182 -11.63 -0.07 22.95
CA ASP A 182 -11.19 -1.47 22.86
C ASP A 182 -9.81 -1.72 23.52
N SER A 183 -9.29 -0.77 24.32
CA SER A 183 -7.96 -0.89 24.90
C SER A 183 -7.84 -2.08 25.88
N LEU A 184 -6.99 -3.04 25.53
CA LEU A 184 -6.64 -4.17 26.40
C LEU A 184 -5.80 -3.74 27.62
N ALA A 185 -5.18 -2.56 27.54
CA ALA A 185 -4.33 -2.04 28.61
C ALA A 185 -5.09 -1.86 29.94
N GLU A 186 -6.41 -1.56 29.91
CA GLU A 186 -7.21 -1.37 31.12
C GLU A 186 -7.46 -2.68 31.89
N SER A 187 -7.36 -3.83 31.22
CA SER A 187 -7.55 -5.16 31.81
C SER A 187 -6.32 -5.73 32.49
N VAL A 188 -5.16 -5.04 32.40
CA VAL A 188 -3.86 -5.51 32.89
C VAL A 188 -3.45 -4.76 34.15
N ASP A 189 -3.15 -5.49 35.24
CA ASP A 189 -2.74 -4.89 36.52
C ASP A 189 -1.26 -4.44 36.53
N ASP A 190 -0.38 -5.14 35.79
CA ASP A 190 1.05 -4.81 35.72
C ASP A 190 1.29 -3.55 34.89
N TRP A 191 1.94 -2.54 35.49
CA TRP A 191 2.12 -1.24 34.88
C TRP A 191 3.06 -1.25 33.66
N GLU A 192 4.12 -2.08 33.68
CA GLU A 192 5.07 -2.19 32.56
C GLU A 192 4.40 -2.83 31.35
N THR A 193 3.66 -3.92 31.57
CA THR A 193 2.87 -4.59 30.54
C THR A 193 1.79 -3.65 29.98
N ARG A 194 1.09 -2.90 30.85
CA ARG A 194 0.09 -1.91 30.44
C ARG A 194 0.69 -0.82 29.55
N GLN A 195 1.87 -0.32 29.91
CA GLN A 195 2.55 0.70 29.11
C GLN A 195 2.95 0.16 27.74
N THR A 196 3.44 -1.07 27.66
CA THR A 196 3.81 -1.72 26.40
C THR A 196 2.58 -1.92 25.49
N ILE A 197 1.45 -2.35 26.06
CA ILE A 197 0.19 -2.50 25.29
C ILE A 197 -0.26 -1.14 24.76
N ARG A 198 -0.30 -0.09 25.60
CA ARG A 198 -0.70 1.25 25.15
C ARG A 198 0.20 1.80 24.04
N GLN A 199 1.49 1.56 24.14
CA GLN A 199 2.42 1.99 23.09
C GLN A 199 2.12 1.25 21.77
N HIS A 200 1.89 -0.05 21.82
CA HIS A 200 1.55 -0.84 20.64
C HIS A 200 0.21 -0.41 20.03
N GLU A 201 -0.84 -0.22 20.86
CA GLU A 201 -2.15 0.27 20.40
C GLU A 201 -2.04 1.67 19.78
N GLN A 202 -1.15 2.52 20.31
CA GLN A 202 -0.89 3.83 19.73
C GLN A 202 -0.19 3.74 18.36
N GLU A 203 0.83 2.88 18.23
CA GLU A 203 1.52 2.63 16.97
C GLU A 203 0.56 2.08 15.91
N GLU A 204 -0.31 1.13 16.26
CA GLU A 204 -1.33 0.58 15.36
C GLU A 204 -2.32 1.66 14.90
N ARG A 205 -2.78 2.55 15.81
CA ARG A 205 -3.66 3.68 15.44
C ARG A 205 -2.99 4.67 14.48
N GLU A 206 -1.72 5.01 14.75
CA GLU A 206 -0.95 5.91 13.88
C GLU A 206 -0.77 5.31 12.50
N HIS A 207 -0.45 4.02 12.41
CA HIS A 207 -0.33 3.32 11.13
C HIS A 207 -1.67 3.27 10.38
N ALA A 208 -2.77 2.92 11.06
CA ALA A 208 -4.10 2.87 10.45
C ALA A 208 -4.54 4.23 9.92
N THR A 209 -4.34 5.30 10.70
CA THR A 209 -4.67 6.66 10.30
C THR A 209 -3.87 7.08 9.07
N LEU A 210 -2.56 6.80 9.06
CA LEU A 210 -1.70 7.14 7.93
C LEU A 210 -2.05 6.32 6.67
N ALA A 211 -2.32 5.02 6.82
CA ALA A 211 -2.76 4.16 5.71
C ALA A 211 -4.05 4.70 5.08
N ARG A 212 -5.05 5.03 5.91
CA ARG A 212 -6.33 5.61 5.48
C ARG A 212 -6.13 6.92 4.71
N GLN A 213 -5.28 7.81 5.21
CA GLN A 213 -4.96 9.06 4.52
C GLN A 213 -4.32 8.82 3.16
N LEU A 214 -3.41 7.85 3.05
CA LEU A 214 -2.77 7.50 1.78
C LEU A 214 -3.77 6.90 0.80
N TYR A 215 -4.63 5.97 1.23
CA TYR A 215 -5.69 5.41 0.38
C TYR A 215 -6.66 6.48 -0.12
N ALA A 216 -7.10 7.38 0.77
CA ALA A 216 -7.94 8.51 0.40
C ALA A 216 -7.29 9.38 -0.70
N ASN A 217 -6.01 9.69 -0.56
CA ASN A 217 -5.26 10.44 -1.55
C ASN A 217 -5.13 9.69 -2.89
N VAL A 218 -4.99 8.36 -2.86
CA VAL A 218 -4.96 7.54 -4.10
C VAL A 218 -6.30 7.63 -4.83
N VAL A 219 -7.43 7.49 -4.13
CA VAL A 219 -8.77 7.59 -4.72
C VAL A 219 -8.99 8.97 -5.37
N VAL A 220 -8.62 10.06 -4.67
CA VAL A 220 -8.70 11.42 -5.22
C VAL A 220 -7.82 11.57 -6.45
N ALA A 221 -6.57 11.08 -6.42
CA ALA A 221 -5.66 11.17 -7.56
C ALA A 221 -6.19 10.42 -8.80
N VAL A 222 -6.81 9.24 -8.59
CA VAL A 222 -7.45 8.49 -9.68
C VAL A 222 -8.66 9.26 -10.21
N ALA A 223 -9.50 9.84 -9.34
CA ALA A 223 -10.67 10.61 -9.76
C ALA A 223 -10.28 11.87 -10.58
N ASP A 224 -9.18 12.53 -10.22
CA ASP A 224 -8.66 13.68 -10.97
C ASP A 224 -8.09 13.29 -12.34
N ALA A 225 -7.42 12.16 -12.45
CA ALA A 225 -6.73 11.76 -13.69
C ALA A 225 -7.58 10.89 -14.63
N ALA A 226 -8.48 10.08 -14.07
CA ALA A 226 -9.30 9.12 -14.78
C ALA A 226 -10.72 9.04 -14.19
N PRO A 227 -11.50 10.13 -14.17
CA PRO A 227 -12.80 10.21 -13.49
C PRO A 227 -13.79 9.13 -13.95
N ALA A 228 -13.71 8.69 -15.20
CA ALA A 228 -14.53 7.60 -15.73
C ALA A 228 -14.37 6.28 -14.97
N ALA A 229 -13.19 5.99 -14.41
CA ALA A 229 -12.92 4.78 -13.66
C ALA A 229 -13.61 4.78 -12.27
N VAL A 230 -14.05 5.94 -11.79
CA VAL A 230 -14.72 6.09 -10.49
C VAL A 230 -16.25 6.17 -10.63
N THR A 231 -16.78 6.34 -11.83
CA THR A 231 -18.24 6.53 -12.06
C THR A 231 -19.11 5.41 -11.50
N ASP A 232 -18.66 4.15 -11.59
CA ASP A 232 -19.40 3.00 -11.08
C ASP A 232 -19.39 2.91 -9.54
N HIS A 233 -18.48 3.64 -8.88
CA HIS A 233 -18.28 3.65 -7.43
C HIS A 233 -18.82 4.93 -6.75
N VAL A 234 -19.38 5.87 -7.51
CA VAL A 234 -19.86 7.17 -7.00
C VAL A 234 -20.86 7.02 -5.84
N ALA A 235 -21.73 6.01 -5.88
CA ALA A 235 -22.68 5.77 -4.78
C ALA A 235 -21.97 5.44 -3.46
N ALA A 236 -20.98 4.53 -3.51
CA ALA A 236 -20.19 4.19 -2.34
C ALA A 236 -19.31 5.36 -1.85
N VAL A 237 -18.79 6.16 -2.77
CA VAL A 237 -18.05 7.40 -2.41
C VAL A 237 -19.00 8.43 -1.75
N ALA A 238 -20.23 8.55 -2.21
CA ALA A 238 -21.21 9.46 -1.60
C ALA A 238 -21.58 9.07 -0.16
N GLU A 239 -21.66 7.77 0.16
CA GLU A 239 -21.85 7.30 1.53
C GLU A 239 -20.71 7.75 2.48
N LEU A 240 -19.49 7.91 1.96
CA LEU A 240 -18.34 8.38 2.75
C LEU A 240 -18.41 9.87 3.11
N THR A 241 -19.32 10.65 2.56
CA THR A 241 -19.50 12.06 2.93
C THR A 241 -20.08 12.25 4.34
N ASP A 242 -20.74 11.22 4.89
CA ASP A 242 -21.26 11.17 6.27
C ASP A 242 -20.30 10.42 7.23
N HIS A 243 -19.06 10.16 6.81
CA HIS A 243 -18.11 9.46 7.64
C HIS A 243 -17.53 10.36 8.74
N ASP A 244 -17.40 9.81 9.97
CA ASP A 244 -16.90 10.55 11.16
C ASP A 244 -15.45 11.05 11.01
N ASP A 245 -14.64 10.40 10.18
CA ASP A 245 -13.26 10.80 9.91
C ASP A 245 -13.23 11.93 8.86
N PRO A 246 -12.78 13.16 9.21
CA PRO A 246 -12.76 14.29 8.30
C PRO A 246 -11.87 14.07 7.06
N VAL A 247 -10.87 13.18 7.16
CA VAL A 247 -10.00 12.82 6.02
C VAL A 247 -10.81 12.06 4.98
N VAL A 248 -11.61 11.09 5.40
CA VAL A 248 -12.46 10.27 4.53
C VAL A 248 -13.56 11.12 3.90
N CYS A 249 -14.31 11.88 4.71
CA CYS A 249 -15.33 12.79 4.22
C CYS A 249 -14.75 13.80 3.20
N GLY A 250 -13.61 14.41 3.53
CA GLY A 250 -12.94 15.35 2.63
C GLY A 250 -12.51 14.74 1.31
N ALA A 251 -11.98 13.51 1.33
CA ALA A 251 -11.59 12.79 0.11
C ALA A 251 -12.82 12.40 -0.74
N ALA A 252 -13.94 12.03 -0.09
CA ALA A 252 -15.19 11.76 -0.78
C ALA A 252 -15.68 13.01 -1.54
N LEU A 253 -15.70 14.17 -0.89
CA LEU A 253 -16.09 15.45 -1.50
C LEU A 253 -15.18 15.82 -2.68
N ASP A 254 -13.86 15.67 -2.53
CA ASP A 254 -12.91 15.93 -3.60
C ASP A 254 -13.11 14.98 -4.78
N THR A 255 -13.33 13.68 -4.49
CA THR A 255 -13.59 12.64 -5.50
C THR A 255 -14.88 12.92 -6.26
N LEU A 256 -16.00 13.23 -5.57
CA LEU A 256 -17.26 13.57 -6.20
C LEU A 256 -17.14 14.82 -7.07
N GLY A 257 -16.43 15.85 -6.59
CA GLY A 257 -16.16 17.04 -7.37
C GLY A 257 -15.34 16.75 -8.63
N ALA A 258 -14.29 15.93 -8.52
CA ALA A 258 -13.45 15.56 -9.66
C ALA A 258 -14.22 14.78 -10.73
N VAL A 259 -14.99 13.76 -10.31
CA VAL A 259 -15.87 12.99 -11.22
C VAL A 259 -16.94 13.89 -11.84
N GLY A 260 -17.55 14.78 -11.04
CA GLY A 260 -18.66 15.64 -11.48
C GLY A 260 -18.30 16.64 -12.56
N ARG A 261 -17.05 17.06 -12.63
CA ARG A 261 -16.55 17.95 -13.71
C ARG A 261 -16.75 17.38 -15.12
N GLU A 262 -16.61 16.06 -15.28
CA GLU A 262 -16.70 15.40 -16.58
C GLU A 262 -17.95 14.50 -16.69
N HIS A 263 -18.43 13.98 -15.57
CA HIS A 263 -19.52 13.00 -15.46
C HIS A 263 -20.63 13.48 -14.51
N ARG A 264 -21.11 14.73 -14.70
CA ARG A 264 -22.14 15.35 -13.84
C ARG A 264 -23.32 14.42 -13.51
N SER A 265 -23.87 13.75 -14.52
CA SER A 265 -25.03 12.87 -14.34
C SER A 265 -24.79 11.69 -13.41
N ALA A 266 -23.54 11.28 -13.17
CA ALA A 266 -23.19 10.22 -12.23
C ALA A 266 -23.24 10.75 -10.78
N VAL A 267 -22.92 12.02 -10.55
CA VAL A 267 -22.83 12.63 -9.21
C VAL A 267 -24.13 13.37 -8.83
N GLU A 268 -24.89 13.90 -9.79
CA GLU A 268 -26.12 14.65 -9.57
C GLU A 268 -27.12 13.99 -8.60
N PRO A 269 -27.33 12.64 -8.59
CA PRO A 269 -28.22 12.00 -7.60
C PRO A 269 -27.79 12.17 -6.15
N PHE A 270 -26.52 12.48 -5.90
CA PHE A 270 -25.91 12.60 -4.58
C PHE A 270 -25.64 14.05 -4.17
N THR A 271 -26.19 15.02 -4.88
CA THR A 271 -26.05 16.44 -4.56
C THR A 271 -26.52 16.76 -3.13
N ALA A 272 -27.56 16.09 -2.64
CA ALA A 272 -28.07 16.29 -1.28
C ALA A 272 -27.04 15.89 -0.21
N ASP A 273 -26.28 14.84 -0.43
CA ASP A 273 -25.23 14.37 0.50
C ASP A 273 -24.08 15.39 0.56
N ILE A 274 -23.69 15.97 -0.59
CA ILE A 274 -22.70 17.04 -0.64
C ILE A 274 -23.22 18.31 0.05
N VAL A 275 -24.49 18.68 -0.14
CA VAL A 275 -25.12 19.85 0.50
C VAL A 275 -25.12 19.67 2.04
N ALA A 276 -25.37 18.48 2.56
CA ALA A 276 -25.32 18.22 4.00
C ALA A 276 -23.94 18.55 4.61
N CYS A 277 -22.85 18.40 3.86
CA CYS A 277 -21.52 18.77 4.32
C CYS A 277 -21.27 20.29 4.43
N LEU A 278 -22.19 21.14 3.98
CA LEU A 278 -22.13 22.60 4.24
C LEU A 278 -22.31 22.91 5.73
N ASP A 279 -22.90 22.00 6.52
CA ASP A 279 -23.09 22.12 7.95
C ASP A 279 -21.99 21.42 8.77
N ALA A 280 -20.92 20.92 8.14
CA ALA A 280 -19.81 20.25 8.83
C ALA A 280 -19.10 21.20 9.82
N ASP A 281 -18.61 20.65 10.94
CA ASP A 281 -17.91 21.44 11.97
C ASP A 281 -16.62 22.07 11.41
N GLU A 282 -15.86 21.35 10.58
CA GLU A 282 -14.61 21.79 9.99
C GLU A 282 -14.84 22.69 8.77
N SER A 283 -14.32 23.92 8.82
CA SER A 283 -14.38 24.86 7.70
C SER A 283 -13.77 24.31 6.40
N VAL A 284 -12.78 23.40 6.51
CA VAL A 284 -12.16 22.75 5.36
C VAL A 284 -13.16 21.83 4.64
N LEU A 285 -13.98 21.08 5.36
CA LEU A 285 -15.01 20.21 4.78
C LEU A 285 -16.09 21.05 4.09
N ARG A 286 -16.57 22.13 4.75
CA ARG A 286 -17.52 23.05 4.14
C ARG A 286 -16.99 23.66 2.84
N SER A 287 -15.72 24.08 2.81
CA SER A 287 -15.07 24.59 1.59
C SER A 287 -14.98 23.56 0.48
N ARG A 288 -14.71 22.28 0.83
CA ARG A 288 -14.68 21.17 -0.15
C ARG A 288 -16.07 20.90 -0.70
N ALA A 289 -17.10 20.91 0.13
CA ALA A 289 -18.49 20.78 -0.30
C ALA A 289 -18.89 21.90 -1.28
N ILE A 290 -18.60 23.18 -0.96
CA ILE A 290 -18.84 24.33 -1.85
C ILE A 290 -18.15 24.11 -3.19
N ARG A 291 -16.88 23.69 -3.19
CA ARG A 291 -16.12 23.43 -4.41
C ARG A 291 -16.72 22.29 -5.23
N ALA A 292 -17.11 21.18 -4.59
CA ALA A 292 -17.73 20.05 -5.26
C ALA A 292 -19.06 20.48 -5.92
N LEU A 293 -19.92 21.23 -5.21
CA LEU A 293 -21.17 21.77 -5.76
C LEU A 293 -20.93 22.67 -6.97
N GLY A 294 -19.89 23.48 -6.94
CA GLY A 294 -19.50 24.31 -8.09
C GLY A 294 -19.03 23.45 -9.29
N TYR A 295 -18.27 22.38 -9.05
CA TYR A 295 -17.77 21.50 -10.11
C TYR A 295 -18.87 20.67 -10.78
N ILE A 296 -19.88 20.24 -10.04
CA ILE A 296 -21.01 19.49 -10.60
C ILE A 296 -22.11 20.43 -11.19
N ASP A 297 -21.89 21.75 -11.13
CA ASP A 297 -22.85 22.75 -11.63
C ASP A 297 -24.24 22.55 -10.99
N ALA A 298 -24.27 22.46 -9.63
CA ALA A 298 -25.45 22.12 -8.84
C ALA A 298 -26.38 23.33 -8.67
N GLU A 299 -27.17 23.68 -9.68
CA GLU A 299 -28.12 24.83 -9.61
C GLU A 299 -29.11 24.71 -8.43
N ASP A 300 -29.51 23.49 -8.07
CA ASP A 300 -30.43 23.22 -6.96
C ASP A 300 -29.81 23.52 -5.58
N ALA A 301 -28.48 23.61 -5.48
CA ALA A 301 -27.76 23.92 -4.24
C ALA A 301 -27.62 25.45 -3.99
N VAL A 302 -28.01 26.30 -4.92
CA VAL A 302 -27.84 27.78 -4.81
C VAL A 302 -28.43 28.32 -3.50
N ALA A 303 -29.63 27.90 -3.10
CA ALA A 303 -30.26 28.39 -1.87
C ALA A 303 -29.50 27.96 -0.59
N ALA A 304 -28.90 26.77 -0.58
CA ALA A 304 -28.06 26.31 0.53
C ALA A 304 -26.75 27.11 0.58
N LEU A 305 -26.11 27.34 -0.57
CA LEU A 305 -24.91 28.16 -0.66
C LEU A 305 -25.15 29.60 -0.22
N GLU A 306 -26.27 30.22 -0.60
CA GLU A 306 -26.65 31.56 -0.11
C GLU A 306 -26.83 31.58 1.40
N THR A 307 -27.42 30.52 1.98
CA THR A 307 -27.56 30.40 3.44
C THR A 307 -26.18 30.29 4.11
N THR A 308 -25.28 29.47 3.56
CA THR A 308 -23.88 29.36 4.04
C THR A 308 -23.15 30.70 3.93
N ALA A 309 -23.31 31.45 2.83
CA ALA A 309 -22.73 32.76 2.65
C ALA A 309 -23.17 33.78 3.71
N GLU A 310 -24.42 33.70 4.18
CA GLU A 310 -24.97 34.60 5.19
C GLU A 310 -24.62 34.19 6.63
N THR A 311 -24.41 32.90 6.90
CA THR A 311 -24.38 32.37 8.28
C THR A 311 -23.04 31.73 8.67
N ASP A 312 -22.13 31.44 7.75
CA ASP A 312 -20.88 30.76 8.07
C ASP A 312 -20.01 31.61 9.01
N PRO A 313 -19.51 31.02 10.14
CA PRO A 313 -18.67 31.77 11.07
C PRO A 313 -17.25 32.07 10.51
N ASN A 314 -16.85 31.46 9.40
CA ASN A 314 -15.60 31.69 8.73
C ASN A 314 -15.82 32.58 7.50
N ASP A 315 -15.27 33.79 7.51
CA ASP A 315 -15.44 34.78 6.44
C ASP A 315 -14.97 34.28 5.07
N ASP A 316 -13.91 33.45 5.00
CA ASP A 316 -13.40 32.89 3.75
C ASP A 316 -14.38 31.86 3.15
N VAL A 317 -15.01 31.03 4.02
CA VAL A 317 -16.03 30.06 3.60
C VAL A 317 -17.28 30.79 3.11
N ALA A 318 -17.75 31.80 3.87
CA ALA A 318 -18.90 32.63 3.50
C ALA A 318 -18.69 33.31 2.11
N ALA A 319 -17.53 33.91 1.91
CA ALA A 319 -17.19 34.54 0.61
C ALA A 319 -17.15 33.50 -0.52
N PHE A 320 -16.56 32.32 -0.29
CA PHE A 320 -16.49 31.25 -1.29
C PHE A 320 -17.88 30.70 -1.64
N ALA A 321 -18.79 30.59 -0.65
CA ALA A 321 -20.17 30.19 -0.89
C ALA A 321 -20.93 31.23 -1.74
N ASP A 322 -20.78 32.56 -1.45
CA ASP A 322 -21.39 33.62 -2.25
C ASP A 322 -20.90 33.63 -3.71
N GLU A 323 -19.57 33.52 -3.91
CA GLU A 323 -18.98 33.44 -5.23
C GLU A 323 -19.49 32.23 -6.04
N THR A 324 -19.59 31.06 -5.37
CA THR A 324 -20.07 29.82 -6.01
C THR A 324 -21.57 29.91 -6.31
N ALA A 325 -22.39 30.45 -5.39
CA ALA A 325 -23.80 30.68 -5.63
C ALA A 325 -24.04 31.68 -6.80
N ALA A 326 -23.22 32.73 -6.89
CA ALA A 326 -23.26 33.64 -7.99
C ALA A 326 -22.88 33.00 -9.34
N PHE A 327 -21.86 32.15 -9.33
CA PHE A 327 -21.45 31.37 -10.51
C PHE A 327 -22.55 30.44 -11.01
N LEU A 328 -23.23 29.71 -10.11
CA LEU A 328 -24.29 28.76 -10.47
C LEU A 328 -25.59 29.44 -10.96
N ARG A 329 -25.76 30.71 -10.67
CA ARG A 329 -26.91 31.52 -11.20
C ARG A 329 -26.72 32.04 -12.62
N GLY A 330 -25.50 32.04 -13.16
CA GLY A 330 -25.14 32.52 -14.48
C GLY A 330 -24.81 34.01 -14.51
#